data_84c4cd97f96dcf5ead107f08f3215a21
#
_entry.id   84c4cd97f96dcf5ead107f08f3215a21
#
_cell.length_a   1.000
_cell.length_b   1.000
_cell.length_c   1.000
_cell.angle_alpha   90.00
_cell.angle_beta   90.00
_cell.angle_gamma   90.00
#
_symmetry.space_group_name_H-M   'P 1'
#
loop_
_entity.id
_entity.type
_entity.pdbx_description
1 polymer ?
#
loop_
_entity_poly.entity_id
_entity_poly.type
_entity_poly.pdbx_seq_one_letter_code
_entity_poly.pdbx_strand_id
1 'polypeptide(L)'
;MAKYILIALNGPTPGEGNEAIYNEWYETVHIPDLLATPGITSARRFKVVSTKTERPWPYVALYEIESDDIQATYAYMNEHNSPFHTTFDRSVSEAITAIAIEDVVG
;
A
#
# COMPACT_ATOMS: atom_id res chain seq x y z
N MET A 1 11.67 11.23 -14.68
CA MET A 1 11.33 10.68 -13.35
C MET A 1 11.41 9.17 -13.37
N ALA A 2 11.96 8.59 -12.31
CA ALA A 2 12.01 7.15 -12.20
C ALA A 2 10.63 6.59 -11.86
N LYS A 3 10.37 5.38 -12.30
CA LYS A 3 9.12 4.66 -12.03
C LYS A 3 9.35 3.60 -10.96
N TYR A 4 8.48 3.61 -9.97
CA TYR A 4 8.50 2.67 -8.86
C TYR A 4 7.16 2.00 -8.72
N ILE A 5 7.14 0.88 -8.00
CA ILE A 5 5.92 0.31 -7.46
C ILE A 5 6.08 0.20 -5.94
N LEU A 6 4.97 0.42 -5.25
CA LEU A 6 4.83 0.11 -3.83
C LEU A 6 3.85 -1.05 -3.71
N ILE A 7 4.31 -2.14 -3.10
CA ILE A 7 3.49 -3.32 -2.84
C ILE A 7 3.23 -3.36 -1.35
N ALA A 8 1.98 -3.17 -0.94
CA ALA A 8 1.57 -3.22 0.45
C ALA A 8 0.82 -4.53 0.71
N LEU A 9 1.33 -5.32 1.63
CA LEU A 9 0.81 -6.64 2.00
C LEU A 9 0.25 -6.52 3.41
N ASN A 10 -1.05 -6.72 3.59
CA ASN A 10 -1.68 -6.51 4.90
C ASN A 10 -3.06 -7.17 4.97
N GLY A 11 -3.74 -6.97 6.08
CA GLY A 11 -5.07 -7.51 6.30
C GLY A 11 -5.74 -6.90 7.52
N PRO A 12 -6.99 -7.28 7.77
CA PRO A 12 -7.73 -6.78 8.91
C PRO A 12 -7.29 -7.46 10.22
N THR A 13 -7.51 -6.75 11.33
CA THR A 13 -7.41 -7.36 12.66
C THR A 13 -8.47 -8.46 12.81
N PRO A 14 -8.16 -9.54 13.58
CA PRO A 14 -9.15 -10.59 13.82
C PRO A 14 -10.39 -10.04 14.53
N GLY A 15 -11.54 -10.58 14.18
CA GLY A 15 -12.81 -10.21 14.81
C GLY A 15 -13.96 -10.14 13.81
N GLU A 16 -15.15 -10.49 14.27
CA GLU A 16 -16.34 -10.46 13.42
C GLU A 16 -16.61 -9.03 12.94
N GLY A 17 -16.84 -8.89 11.63
CA GLY A 17 -17.14 -7.60 11.01
C GLY A 17 -15.91 -6.74 10.68
N ASN A 18 -14.74 -7.07 11.22
CA ASN A 18 -13.54 -6.25 11.03
C ASN A 18 -13.07 -6.22 9.57
N GLU A 19 -13.23 -7.32 8.84
CA GLU A 19 -12.82 -7.35 7.43
C GLU A 19 -13.62 -6.36 6.58
N ALA A 20 -14.93 -6.27 6.80
CA ALA A 20 -15.78 -5.34 6.07
C ALA A 20 -15.43 -3.88 6.40
N ILE A 21 -15.17 -3.59 7.67
CA ILE A 21 -14.79 -2.24 8.11
C ILE A 21 -13.42 -1.86 7.54
N TYR A 22 -12.46 -2.79 7.60
CA TYR A 22 -11.12 -2.61 7.03
C TYR A 22 -11.19 -2.33 5.53
N ASN A 23 -11.96 -3.09 4.77
CA ASN A 23 -12.09 -2.89 3.34
C ASN A 23 -12.76 -1.54 3.01
N GLU A 24 -13.79 -1.15 3.74
CA GLU A 24 -14.44 0.15 3.55
C GLU A 24 -13.47 1.30 3.81
N TRP A 25 -12.74 1.25 4.94
CA TRP A 25 -11.73 2.25 5.25
C TRP A 25 -10.67 2.32 4.16
N TYR A 26 -10.18 1.18 3.70
CA TYR A 26 -9.14 1.11 2.68
C TYR A 26 -9.59 1.80 1.39
N GLU A 27 -10.82 1.53 0.94
CA GLU A 27 -11.35 2.08 -0.30
C GLU A 27 -11.74 3.56 -0.18
N THR A 28 -12.28 3.98 0.96
CA THR A 28 -12.86 5.33 1.10
C THR A 28 -11.89 6.33 1.70
N VAL A 29 -10.88 5.89 2.43
CA VAL A 29 -9.92 6.79 3.11
C VAL A 29 -8.50 6.55 2.62
N HIS A 30 -7.99 5.33 2.76
CA HIS A 30 -6.56 5.06 2.55
C HIS A 30 -6.13 5.21 1.10
N ILE A 31 -6.83 4.58 0.16
CA ILE A 31 -6.53 4.70 -1.27
C ILE A 31 -6.63 6.16 -1.74
N PRO A 32 -7.71 6.90 -1.44
CA PRO A 32 -7.77 8.32 -1.81
C PRO A 32 -6.63 9.16 -1.21
N ASP A 33 -6.23 8.89 0.03
CA ASP A 33 -5.10 9.59 0.66
C ASP A 33 -3.81 9.37 -0.12
N LEU A 34 -3.53 8.12 -0.49
CA LEU A 34 -2.31 7.82 -1.24
C LEU A 34 -2.36 8.42 -2.64
N LEU A 35 -3.50 8.35 -3.31
CA LEU A 35 -3.64 8.95 -4.65
C LEU A 35 -3.53 10.48 -4.65
N ALA A 36 -3.77 11.13 -3.51
CA ALA A 36 -3.54 12.56 -3.35
C ALA A 36 -2.06 12.92 -3.19
N THR A 37 -1.20 11.93 -2.97
CA THR A 37 0.25 12.14 -2.85
C THR A 37 0.84 12.42 -4.23
N PRO A 38 1.56 13.56 -4.43
CA PRO A 38 2.21 13.82 -5.72
C PRO A 38 3.17 12.69 -6.09
N GLY A 39 3.06 12.21 -7.32
CA GLY A 39 3.86 11.11 -7.83
C GLY A 39 3.18 9.75 -7.80
N ILE A 40 2.20 9.53 -6.95
CA ILE A 40 1.42 8.28 -6.97
C ILE A 40 0.36 8.40 -8.06
N THR A 41 0.48 7.58 -9.11
CA THR A 41 -0.31 7.69 -10.33
C THR A 41 -1.46 6.70 -10.40
N SER A 42 -1.37 5.59 -9.68
CA SER A 42 -2.45 4.60 -9.65
C SER A 42 -2.39 3.77 -8.37
N ALA A 43 -3.53 3.19 -8.03
CA ALA A 43 -3.66 2.29 -6.89
C ALA A 43 -4.65 1.18 -7.24
N ARG A 44 -4.31 -0.06 -6.90
CA ARG A 44 -5.18 -1.19 -7.15
C ARG A 44 -5.03 -2.23 -6.05
N ARG A 45 -6.14 -2.77 -5.60
CA ARG A 45 -6.16 -3.79 -4.55
C ARG A 45 -6.48 -5.16 -5.12
N PHE A 46 -5.91 -6.17 -4.47
CA PHE A 46 -6.10 -7.57 -4.83
C PHE A 46 -6.31 -8.40 -3.58
N LYS A 47 -7.13 -9.44 -3.68
CA LYS A 47 -7.23 -10.45 -2.63
C LYS A 47 -6.27 -11.59 -2.96
N VAL A 48 -5.49 -12.01 -1.98
CA VAL A 48 -4.58 -13.16 -2.14
C VAL A 48 -5.42 -14.43 -2.18
N VAL A 49 -5.25 -15.23 -3.24
CA VAL A 49 -6.00 -16.47 -3.40
C VAL A 49 -5.12 -17.72 -3.30
N SER A 50 -3.80 -17.56 -3.47
CA SER A 50 -2.85 -18.67 -3.41
C SER A 50 -1.44 -18.17 -3.20
N THR A 51 -0.66 -18.92 -2.40
CA THR A 51 0.77 -18.71 -2.22
C THR A 51 1.47 -20.07 -2.17
N LYS A 52 2.77 -20.11 -2.55
CA LYS A 52 3.55 -21.34 -2.46
C LYS A 52 3.74 -21.80 -1.02
N THR A 53 3.88 -20.85 -0.09
CA THR A 53 3.98 -21.08 1.34
C THR A 53 2.94 -20.25 2.04
N GLU A 54 2.54 -20.67 3.23
CA GLU A 54 1.58 -19.93 4.00
C GLU A 54 2.08 -18.52 4.31
N ARG A 55 1.22 -17.52 4.10
CA ARG A 55 1.51 -16.11 4.35
C ARG A 55 0.35 -15.48 5.12
N PRO A 56 0.65 -14.51 6.00
CA PRO A 56 -0.38 -13.95 6.89
C PRO A 56 -1.27 -12.88 6.24
N TRP A 57 -0.98 -12.45 5.01
CA TRP A 57 -1.69 -11.32 4.41
C TRP A 57 -2.76 -11.79 3.44
N PRO A 58 -4.03 -11.46 3.69
CA PRO A 58 -5.09 -11.77 2.74
C PRO A 58 -5.22 -10.77 1.60
N TYR A 59 -4.59 -9.58 1.69
CA TYR A 59 -4.75 -8.51 0.71
C TYR A 59 -3.43 -7.92 0.27
N VAL A 60 -3.43 -7.44 -0.98
CA VAL A 60 -2.30 -6.73 -1.61
C VAL A 60 -2.83 -5.43 -2.19
N ALA A 61 -2.13 -4.33 -1.95
CA ALA A 61 -2.36 -3.08 -2.66
C ALA A 61 -1.12 -2.76 -3.48
N LEU A 62 -1.32 -2.45 -4.76
CA LEU A 62 -0.25 -2.10 -5.68
C LEU A 62 -0.41 -0.64 -6.09
N TYR A 63 0.63 0.14 -5.87
CA TYR A 63 0.67 1.56 -6.25
C TYR A 63 1.75 1.78 -7.29
N GLU A 64 1.44 2.54 -8.34
CA GLU A 64 2.45 2.99 -9.28
C GLU A 64 2.87 4.40 -8.92
N ILE A 65 4.18 4.67 -8.97
CA ILE A 65 4.77 5.93 -8.53
C ILE A 65 5.76 6.41 -9.58
N GLU A 66 5.68 7.70 -9.91
CA GLU A 66 6.71 8.38 -10.70
C GLU A 66 7.30 9.47 -9.80
N SER A 67 8.61 9.42 -9.58
CA SER A 67 9.25 10.32 -8.63
C SER A 67 10.73 10.52 -8.97
N ASP A 68 11.21 11.74 -8.77
CA ASP A 68 12.66 12.04 -8.84
C ASP A 68 13.36 11.74 -7.51
N ASP A 69 12.57 11.66 -6.42
CA ASP A 69 13.08 11.38 -5.08
C ASP A 69 12.03 10.61 -4.30
N ILE A 70 12.16 9.29 -4.26
CA ILE A 70 11.19 8.41 -3.62
C ILE A 70 11.07 8.68 -2.10
N GLN A 71 12.17 9.07 -1.47
CA GLN A 71 12.13 9.39 -0.03
C GLN A 71 11.29 10.63 0.23
N ALA A 72 11.38 11.63 -0.63
CA ALA A 72 10.57 12.84 -0.52
C ALA A 72 9.08 12.53 -0.76
N THR A 73 8.79 11.63 -1.69
CA THR A 73 7.40 11.16 -1.94
C THR A 73 6.82 10.51 -0.68
N TYR A 74 7.59 9.63 -0.05
CA TYR A 74 7.13 8.96 1.18
C TYR A 74 7.04 9.92 2.37
N ALA A 75 7.94 10.90 2.47
CA ALA A 75 7.86 11.91 3.52
C ALA A 75 6.56 12.73 3.39
N TYR A 76 6.22 13.14 2.18
CA TYR A 76 4.96 13.83 1.92
C TYR A 76 3.76 12.95 2.31
N MET A 77 3.76 11.70 1.87
CA MET A 77 2.69 10.75 2.17
C MET A 77 2.49 10.60 3.67
N ASN A 78 3.59 10.38 4.41
CA ASN A 78 3.52 10.20 5.87
C ASN A 78 3.02 11.46 6.59
N GLU A 79 3.32 12.63 6.07
CA GLU A 79 2.90 13.90 6.66
C GLU A 79 1.41 14.20 6.42
N HIS A 80 0.87 13.79 5.27
CA HIS A 80 -0.46 14.19 4.83
C HIS A 80 -1.53 13.10 4.95
N ASN A 81 -1.13 11.84 5.15
CA ASN A 81 -2.10 10.76 5.24
C ASN A 81 -2.81 10.72 6.59
N SER A 82 -4.06 10.28 6.56
CA SER A 82 -4.83 9.99 7.78
C SER A 82 -4.18 8.82 8.53
N PRO A 83 -4.33 8.78 9.88
CA PRO A 83 -3.85 7.63 10.66
C PRO A 83 -4.48 6.32 10.20
N PHE A 84 -3.75 5.22 10.37
CA PHE A 84 -4.29 3.89 10.07
C PHE A 84 -5.47 3.59 10.99
N HIS A 85 -6.51 3.02 10.41
CA HIS A 85 -7.68 2.56 11.16
C HIS A 85 -7.31 1.39 12.07
N THR A 86 -8.02 1.24 13.19
CA THR A 86 -7.77 0.17 14.16
C THR A 86 -7.97 -1.23 13.59
N THR A 87 -8.76 -1.38 12.51
CA THR A 87 -8.94 -2.66 11.83
C THR A 87 -7.78 -3.03 10.90
N PHE A 88 -6.82 -2.13 10.68
CA PHE A 88 -5.60 -2.45 9.94
C PHE A 88 -4.63 -3.17 10.89
N ASP A 89 -4.27 -4.42 10.57
CA ASP A 89 -3.40 -5.21 11.44
C ASP A 89 -1.94 -4.91 11.16
N ARG A 90 -1.35 -4.07 11.97
CA ARG A 90 0.04 -3.64 11.81
C ARG A 90 1.04 -4.75 12.12
N SER A 91 0.63 -5.78 12.84
CA SER A 91 1.52 -6.87 13.23
C SER A 91 1.84 -7.81 12.06
N VAL A 92 1.01 -7.81 11.03
CA VAL A 92 1.19 -8.67 9.85
C VAL A 92 1.34 -7.87 8.56
N SER A 93 1.67 -6.58 8.65
CA SER A 93 1.83 -5.74 7.46
C SER A 93 3.27 -5.71 6.98
N GLU A 94 3.44 -5.73 5.64
CA GLU A 94 4.73 -5.54 4.99
C GLU A 94 4.55 -4.59 3.82
N ALA A 95 5.64 -3.89 3.45
CA ALA A 95 5.66 -3.03 2.28
C ALA A 95 6.98 -3.20 1.55
N ILE A 96 6.91 -3.27 0.23
CA ILE A 96 8.06 -3.42 -0.64
C ILE A 96 8.02 -2.28 -1.65
N THR A 97 9.13 -1.56 -1.80
CA THR A 97 9.29 -0.58 -2.87
C THR A 97 10.29 -1.13 -3.88
N ALA A 98 9.90 -1.14 -5.15
CA ALA A 98 10.76 -1.60 -6.22
C ALA A 98 10.83 -0.54 -7.31
N ILE A 99 12.00 -0.39 -7.92
CA ILE A 99 12.22 0.54 -9.02
C ILE A 99 12.17 -0.24 -10.34
N ALA A 100 11.62 0.38 -11.39
CA ALA A 100 11.66 -0.19 -12.73
C ALA A 100 13.11 -0.45 -13.15
N ILE A 101 13.37 -1.62 -13.74
CA ILE A 101 14.75 -2.02 -14.08
C ILE A 101 15.42 -1.01 -15.00
N GLU A 102 14.69 -0.45 -15.96
CA GLU A 102 15.22 0.55 -16.88
C GLU A 102 15.60 1.87 -16.20
N ASP A 103 15.12 2.12 -14.99
CA ASP A 103 15.44 3.33 -14.22
C ASP A 103 16.53 3.11 -13.18
N VAL A 104 17.06 1.90 -13.08
CA VAL A 104 18.18 1.61 -12.17
C VAL A 104 19.45 2.28 -12.70
N VAL A 105 20.06 3.13 -11.88
CA VAL A 105 21.33 3.79 -12.20
C VAL A 105 22.43 2.95 -11.56
N GLY A 106 23.13 2.24 -12.41
CA GLY A 106 24.12 1.25 -12.00
C GLY A 106 25.47 1.81 -11.64
#